data_c8ef6a15ca683afb3423d6126aef4ebc
#
_entry.id   c8ef6a15ca683afb3423d6126aef4ebc
#
_cell.length_a   1.000
_cell.length_b   1.000
_cell.length_c   1.000
_cell.angle_alpha   90.00
_cell.angle_beta   90.00
_cell.angle_gamma   90.00
#
_symmetry.space_group_name_H-M   'P 1'
#
loop_
_entity.id
_entity.type
_entity.pdbx_description
1 polymer ?
#
loop_
_entity_poly.entity_id
_entity_poly.type
_entity_poly.pdbx_seq_one_letter_code
_entity_poly.pdbx_strand_id
1 'polypeptide(L)'
;MRLSIYPDGGVARLRVHGEVVPDPRFLDGTVDLLAAENGGRLVGWSDAFYASPANIILPGRARNMGEGWENARRRGGGNDFAVFALAAAGRPRHVEIDTSYYVGNAPGWVRLSAIDARSADIDDDSAWTELLPRTAVQPDTRHRFVLDVAGAAIHLRLDVYPDGGLSRLRLFGDLDEQALSDARRTWWDALPPSHQALVADQAPR
;
A
#
# COMPACT_ATOMS: atom_id res chain seq x y z
N MET A 1 -10.80 8.24 19.49
CA MET A 1 -10.35 9.61 19.83
C MET A 1 -11.52 10.58 19.79
N ARG A 2 -11.54 11.60 20.66
CA ARG A 2 -12.56 12.66 20.68
C ARG A 2 -11.87 14.02 20.72
N LEU A 3 -12.25 14.94 19.82
CA LEU A 3 -11.94 16.36 19.90
C LEU A 3 -13.17 17.09 20.47
N SER A 4 -12.98 17.86 21.54
CA SER A 4 -14.01 18.74 22.08
C SER A 4 -13.56 20.19 21.91
N ILE A 5 -14.48 21.07 21.49
CA ILE A 5 -14.22 22.48 21.21
C ILE A 5 -15.09 23.30 22.18
N TYR A 6 -14.51 24.32 22.80
CA TYR A 6 -15.17 25.15 23.84
C TYR A 6 -14.92 26.63 23.57
N PRO A 7 -15.97 27.48 23.60
CA PRO A 7 -17.40 27.15 23.62
C PRO A 7 -17.87 26.64 22.26
N ASP A 8 -17.32 27.17 21.18
CA ASP A 8 -17.52 26.81 19.77
C ASP A 8 -16.30 27.24 18.93
N GLY A 9 -16.32 27.01 17.62
CA GLY A 9 -15.29 27.45 16.71
C GLY A 9 -14.97 26.42 15.63
N GLY A 10 -14.24 26.88 14.59
CA GLY A 10 -13.77 26.05 13.49
C GLY A 10 -12.36 25.49 13.74
N VAL A 11 -12.14 24.23 13.34
CA VAL A 11 -10.82 23.61 13.31
C VAL A 11 -10.48 23.27 11.87
N ALA A 12 -9.45 23.91 11.34
CA ALA A 12 -9.04 23.70 9.95
C ALA A 12 -8.45 22.30 9.72
N ARG A 13 -7.72 21.73 10.68
CA ARG A 13 -7.08 20.42 10.58
C ARG A 13 -6.88 19.78 11.94
N LEU A 14 -7.12 18.47 12.01
CA LEU A 14 -6.70 17.59 13.09
C LEU A 14 -5.81 16.49 12.49
N ARG A 15 -4.63 16.27 13.07
CA ARG A 15 -3.74 15.18 12.69
C ARG A 15 -3.53 14.28 13.89
N VAL A 16 -3.65 12.98 13.66
CA VAL A 16 -3.38 11.94 14.64
C VAL A 16 -2.22 11.11 14.12
N HIS A 17 -1.16 11.03 14.89
CA HIS A 17 0.01 10.23 14.57
C HIS A 17 0.01 8.96 15.42
N GLY A 18 0.34 7.83 14.80
CA GLY A 18 0.39 6.52 15.45
C GLY A 18 0.57 5.41 14.42
N GLU A 19 0.75 4.22 14.91
CA GLU A 19 0.78 3.02 14.07
C GLU A 19 -0.63 2.47 13.84
N VAL A 20 -0.85 1.88 12.68
CA VAL A 20 -2.10 1.17 12.38
C VAL A 20 -2.01 -0.20 13.04
N VAL A 21 -3.00 -0.53 13.84
CA VAL A 21 -3.13 -1.85 14.48
C VAL A 21 -4.47 -2.44 14.03
N PRO A 22 -4.51 -3.12 12.87
CA PRO A 22 -5.73 -3.73 12.36
C PRO A 22 -6.14 -4.93 13.20
N ASP A 23 -7.43 -5.24 13.20
CA ASP A 23 -7.94 -6.46 13.82
C ASP A 23 -7.46 -7.68 13.00
N PRO A 24 -6.69 -8.60 13.60
CA PRO A 24 -6.07 -9.71 12.89
C PRO A 24 -7.07 -10.72 12.31
N ARG A 25 -8.33 -10.70 12.76
CA ARG A 25 -9.40 -11.53 12.18
C ARG A 25 -9.71 -11.15 10.74
N PHE A 26 -9.42 -9.90 10.36
CA PHE A 26 -9.57 -9.42 8.98
C PHE A 26 -8.27 -9.55 8.15
N LEU A 27 -7.20 -10.07 8.75
CA LEU A 27 -5.92 -10.33 8.09
C LEU A 27 -5.70 -11.82 7.79
N ASP A 28 -6.63 -12.68 8.20
CA ASP A 28 -6.60 -14.11 7.90
C ASP A 28 -7.18 -14.37 6.51
N GLY A 29 -6.40 -14.99 5.63
CA GLY A 29 -6.71 -15.18 4.21
C GLY A 29 -6.10 -14.10 3.31
N THR A 30 -6.69 -13.93 2.12
CA THR A 30 -6.18 -12.98 1.12
C THR A 30 -6.67 -11.57 1.41
N VAL A 31 -5.72 -10.68 1.72
CA VAL A 31 -5.96 -9.26 2.06
C VAL A 31 -5.20 -8.33 1.13
N ASP A 32 -5.55 -7.06 1.11
CA ASP A 32 -4.75 -6.03 0.44
C ASP A 32 -3.53 -5.68 1.32
N LEU A 33 -2.36 -6.20 0.95
CA LEU A 33 -1.09 -6.00 1.64
C LEU A 33 -0.58 -4.56 1.56
N LEU A 34 -1.09 -3.75 0.61
CA LEU A 34 -0.71 -2.35 0.42
C LEU A 34 -1.67 -1.38 1.12
N ALA A 35 -2.85 -1.82 1.51
CA ALA A 35 -3.87 -0.92 2.03
C ALA A 35 -3.36 -0.12 3.23
N ALA A 36 -3.54 1.20 3.17
CA ALA A 36 -3.15 2.09 4.28
C ALA A 36 -3.92 1.77 5.57
N GLU A 37 -5.17 1.33 5.46
CA GLU A 37 -5.97 0.88 6.61
C GLU A 37 -5.45 -0.40 7.28
N ASN A 38 -4.63 -1.19 6.57
CA ASN A 38 -3.96 -2.36 7.11
C ASN A 38 -2.54 -2.06 7.61
N GLY A 39 -2.00 -0.84 7.33
CA GLY A 39 -0.65 -0.43 7.72
C GLY A 39 0.32 -0.23 6.57
N GLY A 40 -0.11 -0.43 5.32
CA GLY A 40 0.69 -0.11 4.13
C GLY A 40 1.08 1.38 4.10
N ARG A 41 2.30 1.70 3.68
CA ARG A 41 2.80 3.08 3.66
C ARG A 41 3.81 3.33 2.55
N LEU A 42 3.81 4.57 2.04
CA LEU A 42 4.83 5.06 1.11
C LEU A 42 6.16 5.25 1.86
N VAL A 43 7.27 4.78 1.28
CA VAL A 43 8.61 4.91 1.85
C VAL A 43 9.61 5.58 0.92
N GLY A 44 9.36 5.60 -0.41
CA GLY A 44 10.22 6.25 -1.38
C GLY A 44 9.48 6.56 -2.68
N TRP A 45 9.92 7.58 -3.41
CA TRP A 45 9.37 7.95 -4.71
C TRP A 45 10.32 8.87 -5.49
N SER A 46 10.17 8.89 -6.81
CA SER A 46 10.93 9.78 -7.71
C SER A 46 10.30 11.16 -7.83
N ASP A 47 9.00 11.24 -7.99
CA ASP A 47 8.26 12.47 -8.24
C ASP A 47 6.84 12.42 -7.63
N ALA A 48 6.38 13.56 -7.10
CA ALA A 48 5.04 13.75 -6.55
C ALA A 48 4.53 15.17 -6.87
N PHE A 49 4.73 15.62 -8.10
CA PHE A 49 4.56 17.02 -8.49
C PHE A 49 3.11 17.50 -8.30
N TYR A 50 2.13 16.73 -8.82
CA TYR A 50 0.71 17.10 -8.69
C TYR A 50 0.05 16.45 -7.47
N ALA A 51 0.39 15.19 -7.20
CA ALA A 51 -0.22 14.44 -6.10
C ALA A 51 0.72 13.34 -5.58
N SER A 52 0.62 13.04 -4.28
CA SER A 52 1.48 12.05 -3.61
C SER A 52 1.17 10.62 -4.05
N PRO A 53 2.19 9.76 -4.27
CA PRO A 53 2.00 8.33 -4.43
C PRO A 53 1.27 7.65 -3.25
N ALA A 54 1.32 8.20 -2.05
CA ALA A 54 0.59 7.65 -0.90
C ALA A 54 -0.93 7.59 -1.13
N ASN A 55 -1.47 8.40 -2.05
CA ASN A 55 -2.89 8.41 -2.35
C ASN A 55 -3.37 7.10 -2.98
N ILE A 56 -2.49 6.40 -3.74
CA ILE A 56 -2.94 5.21 -4.48
C ILE A 56 -3.20 3.99 -3.60
N ILE A 57 -2.73 4.00 -2.36
CA ILE A 57 -2.98 2.94 -1.37
C ILE A 57 -4.09 3.28 -0.36
N LEU A 58 -4.73 4.45 -0.49
CA LEU A 58 -5.86 4.84 0.37
C LEU A 58 -7.08 3.95 0.13
N PRO A 59 -7.94 3.75 1.15
CA PRO A 59 -9.13 2.91 1.04
C PRO A 59 -10.11 3.38 -0.03
N GLY A 60 -10.89 2.44 -0.53
CA GLY A 60 -11.92 2.70 -1.52
C GLY A 60 -11.40 3.05 -2.91
N ARG A 61 -12.30 3.49 -3.77
CA ARG A 61 -11.98 3.95 -5.14
C ARG A 61 -11.72 5.45 -5.14
N ALA A 62 -10.86 5.93 -6.05
CA ALA A 62 -10.79 7.35 -6.33
C ALA A 62 -12.11 7.86 -6.91
N ARG A 63 -12.45 9.10 -6.65
CA ARG A 63 -13.63 9.78 -7.20
C ARG A 63 -13.28 10.72 -8.35
N ASN A 64 -12.02 11.07 -8.44
CA ASN A 64 -11.43 11.92 -9.47
C ASN A 64 -9.90 11.71 -9.52
N MET A 65 -9.26 12.33 -10.49
CA MET A 65 -7.81 12.27 -10.71
C MET A 65 -6.99 12.79 -9.52
N GLY A 66 -7.44 13.84 -8.84
CA GLY A 66 -6.75 14.45 -7.70
C GLY A 66 -6.63 13.56 -6.45
N GLU A 67 -7.37 12.43 -6.41
CA GLU A 67 -7.28 11.45 -5.32
C GLU A 67 -6.30 10.30 -5.63
N GLY A 68 -5.57 10.37 -6.73
CA GLY A 68 -4.53 9.43 -7.12
C GLY A 68 -3.11 9.98 -6.96
N TRP A 69 -2.17 9.36 -7.63
CA TRP A 69 -0.80 9.83 -7.81
C TRP A 69 -0.64 10.41 -9.21
N GLU A 70 -0.07 11.60 -9.32
CA GLU A 70 0.27 12.20 -10.60
C GLU A 70 1.63 12.87 -10.51
N ASN A 71 2.58 12.39 -11.30
CA ASN A 71 3.93 12.93 -11.44
C ASN A 71 4.02 13.99 -12.56
N ALA A 72 5.12 14.73 -12.58
CA ALA A 72 5.41 15.66 -13.68
C ALA A 72 5.74 14.88 -14.96
N ARG A 73 5.41 15.49 -16.11
CA ARG A 73 5.76 14.89 -17.40
C ARG A 73 7.26 14.81 -17.58
N ARG A 74 7.78 13.62 -17.73
CA ARG A 74 9.21 13.35 -17.94
C ARG A 74 9.60 13.68 -19.38
N ARG A 75 10.61 14.53 -19.55
CA ARG A 75 11.16 14.92 -20.87
C ARG A 75 12.52 14.30 -21.16
N GLY A 76 13.11 13.63 -20.17
CA GLY A 76 14.39 12.91 -20.27
C GLY A 76 14.18 11.39 -20.34
N GLY A 77 15.29 10.64 -20.33
CA GLY A 77 15.25 9.18 -20.22
C GLY A 77 14.83 8.71 -18.81
N GLY A 78 14.58 7.39 -18.69
CA GLY A 78 14.22 6.75 -17.42
C GLY A 78 12.72 6.64 -17.21
N ASN A 79 12.34 6.48 -15.95
CA ASN A 79 10.96 6.30 -15.53
C ASN A 79 10.75 6.89 -14.13
N ASP A 80 9.50 7.04 -13.73
CA ASP A 80 9.15 7.38 -12.36
C ASP A 80 8.78 6.14 -11.56
N PHE A 81 8.95 6.21 -10.24
CA PHE A 81 8.70 5.09 -9.36
C PHE A 81 8.14 5.51 -7.99
N ALA A 82 7.51 4.56 -7.31
CA ALA A 82 7.15 4.65 -5.91
C ALA A 82 7.45 3.33 -5.20
N VAL A 83 7.93 3.42 -3.95
CA VAL A 83 8.25 2.29 -3.08
C VAL A 83 7.34 2.33 -1.86
N PHE A 84 6.75 1.20 -1.56
CA PHE A 84 5.83 1.05 -0.44
C PHE A 84 6.33 -0.05 0.51
N ALA A 85 6.24 0.19 1.81
CA ALA A 85 6.25 -0.88 2.79
C ALA A 85 4.85 -1.51 2.84
N LEU A 86 4.78 -2.82 2.82
CA LEU A 86 3.55 -3.57 2.99
C LEU A 86 3.05 -3.47 4.44
N ALA A 87 1.78 -3.74 4.66
CA ALA A 87 1.17 -3.79 5.98
C ALA A 87 1.89 -4.79 6.91
N ALA A 88 2.29 -5.91 6.37
CA ALA A 88 3.08 -6.94 7.03
C ALA A 88 3.76 -7.82 5.96
N ALA A 89 4.67 -8.69 6.38
CA ALA A 89 5.26 -9.66 5.48
C ALA A 89 4.19 -10.62 4.94
N GLY A 90 4.14 -10.76 3.61
CA GLY A 90 3.12 -11.57 2.97
C GLY A 90 3.51 -12.02 1.59
N ARG A 91 2.81 -13.03 1.09
CA ARG A 91 2.98 -13.59 -0.24
C ARG A 91 2.00 -12.96 -1.22
N PRO A 92 2.45 -12.14 -2.18
CA PRO A 92 1.59 -11.57 -3.21
C PRO A 92 0.93 -12.66 -4.08
N ARG A 93 -0.35 -12.48 -4.41
CA ARG A 93 -1.14 -13.38 -5.24
C ARG A 93 -1.63 -12.73 -6.52
N HIS A 94 -2.13 -11.51 -6.42
CA HIS A 94 -2.56 -10.73 -7.56
C HIS A 94 -2.48 -9.23 -7.26
N VAL A 95 -2.43 -8.43 -8.33
CA VAL A 95 -2.36 -6.99 -8.25
C VAL A 95 -3.50 -6.36 -9.06
N GLU A 96 -4.05 -5.26 -8.54
CA GLU A 96 -4.93 -4.37 -9.27
C GLU A 96 -4.22 -3.02 -9.46
N ILE A 97 -4.12 -2.57 -10.72
CA ILE A 97 -3.54 -1.29 -11.13
C ILE A 97 -4.64 -0.50 -11.79
N ASP A 98 -5.07 0.58 -11.16
CA ASP A 98 -6.22 1.38 -11.59
C ASP A 98 -5.76 2.73 -12.15
N THR A 99 -5.98 2.95 -13.44
CA THR A 99 -5.71 4.20 -14.15
C THR A 99 -6.98 5.03 -14.36
N SER A 100 -8.10 4.72 -13.68
CA SER A 100 -9.36 5.45 -13.80
C SER A 100 -9.15 6.96 -13.67
N TYR A 101 -9.82 7.74 -14.48
CA TYR A 101 -9.72 9.20 -14.60
C TYR A 101 -8.44 9.72 -15.28
N TYR A 102 -7.41 8.91 -15.51
CA TYR A 102 -6.20 9.30 -16.24
C TYR A 102 -6.35 8.96 -17.72
N VAL A 103 -7.05 9.82 -18.46
CA VAL A 103 -7.36 9.59 -19.88
C VAL A 103 -6.18 9.93 -20.79
N GLY A 104 -5.52 11.07 -20.55
CA GLY A 104 -4.41 11.57 -21.39
C GLY A 104 -3.04 11.53 -20.72
N ASN A 105 -2.98 11.10 -19.47
CA ASN A 105 -1.80 11.14 -18.60
C ASN A 105 -1.61 9.86 -17.78
N ALA A 106 -2.23 8.76 -18.19
CA ALA A 106 -1.89 7.43 -17.68
C ALA A 106 -0.50 7.01 -18.16
N PRO A 107 0.24 6.16 -17.41
CA PRO A 107 1.48 5.57 -17.91
C PRO A 107 1.21 4.65 -19.10
N GLY A 108 2.20 4.52 -19.99
CA GLY A 108 2.13 3.55 -21.09
C GLY A 108 2.40 2.11 -20.62
N TRP A 109 3.29 1.95 -19.62
CA TRP A 109 3.65 0.65 -19.03
C TRP A 109 3.92 0.81 -17.55
N VAL A 110 3.80 -0.32 -16.86
CA VAL A 110 4.14 -0.47 -15.44
C VAL A 110 5.04 -1.69 -15.26
N ARG A 111 5.83 -1.69 -14.19
CA ARG A 111 6.58 -2.85 -13.68
C ARG A 111 6.42 -2.92 -12.17
N LEU A 112 6.35 -4.11 -11.61
CA LEU A 112 6.36 -4.32 -10.17
C LEU A 112 7.53 -5.20 -9.76
N SER A 113 8.20 -4.81 -8.70
CA SER A 113 9.22 -5.62 -8.04
C SER A 113 8.97 -5.62 -6.54
N ALA A 114 9.35 -6.69 -5.88
CA ALA A 114 9.22 -6.83 -4.44
C ALA A 114 10.52 -7.31 -3.80
N ILE A 115 10.67 -7.05 -2.51
CA ILE A 115 11.80 -7.49 -1.72
C ILE A 115 11.34 -7.91 -0.32
N ASP A 116 11.96 -8.95 0.21
CA ASP A 116 11.92 -9.28 1.65
C ASP A 116 13.15 -8.65 2.34
N ALA A 117 13.02 -7.39 2.75
CA ALA A 117 14.11 -6.65 3.38
C ALA A 117 14.44 -7.13 4.82
N ARG A 118 13.81 -8.22 5.31
CA ARG A 118 14.29 -8.95 6.50
C ARG A 118 15.59 -9.70 6.21
N SER A 119 15.82 -10.04 4.95
CA SER A 119 16.96 -10.85 4.48
C SER A 119 17.79 -10.20 3.39
N ALA A 120 17.40 -9.02 2.90
CA ALA A 120 18.08 -8.33 1.80
C ALA A 120 18.08 -6.80 2.01
N ASP A 121 19.03 -6.11 1.42
CA ASP A 121 19.15 -4.66 1.48
C ASP A 121 18.18 -4.01 0.46
N ILE A 122 17.34 -3.09 0.92
CA ILE A 122 16.39 -2.36 0.07
C ILE A 122 17.09 -1.42 -0.93
N ASP A 123 18.29 -0.99 -0.62
CA ASP A 123 19.10 -0.12 -1.48
C ASP A 123 19.91 -0.91 -2.53
N ASP A 124 19.92 -2.24 -2.48
CA ASP A 124 20.50 -3.10 -3.50
C ASP A 124 19.47 -3.41 -4.61
N ASP A 125 19.58 -2.74 -5.73
CA ASP A 125 18.68 -2.96 -6.90
C ASP A 125 18.66 -4.43 -7.36
N SER A 126 19.73 -5.20 -7.14
CA SER A 126 19.82 -6.61 -7.53
C SER A 126 19.04 -7.55 -6.62
N ALA A 127 18.69 -7.10 -5.41
CA ALA A 127 17.93 -7.88 -4.44
C ALA A 127 16.40 -7.88 -4.71
N TRP A 128 15.93 -6.99 -5.59
CA TRP A 128 14.51 -6.90 -5.93
C TRP A 128 14.10 -8.00 -6.91
N THR A 129 13.09 -8.76 -6.54
CA THR A 129 12.48 -9.80 -7.40
C THR A 129 11.36 -9.20 -8.23
N GLU A 130 11.38 -9.42 -9.53
CA GLU A 130 10.31 -8.98 -10.43
C GLU A 130 9.04 -9.79 -10.18
N LEU A 131 7.93 -9.10 -9.90
CA LEU A 131 6.58 -9.68 -9.72
C LEU A 131 5.74 -9.58 -11.00
N LEU A 132 5.81 -8.45 -11.67
CA LEU A 132 5.15 -8.16 -12.94
C LEU A 132 6.18 -7.51 -13.85
N PRO A 133 6.54 -8.14 -14.98
CA PRO A 133 7.46 -7.54 -15.95
C PRO A 133 6.83 -6.28 -16.55
N ARG A 134 7.65 -5.49 -17.26
CA ARG A 134 7.14 -4.27 -17.92
C ARG A 134 5.94 -4.59 -18.81
N THR A 135 4.76 -4.21 -18.35
CA THR A 135 3.45 -4.55 -18.92
C THR A 135 2.71 -3.29 -19.36
N ALA A 136 2.16 -3.31 -20.57
CA ALA A 136 1.36 -2.20 -21.08
C ALA A 136 0.04 -2.07 -20.30
N VAL A 137 -0.35 -0.82 -20.03
CA VAL A 137 -1.62 -0.49 -19.39
C VAL A 137 -2.41 0.49 -20.26
N GLN A 138 -3.73 0.48 -20.12
CA GLN A 138 -4.65 1.34 -20.83
C GLN A 138 -5.04 2.55 -19.97
N PRO A 139 -5.26 3.72 -20.54
CA PRO A 139 -5.89 4.84 -19.84
C PRO A 139 -7.28 4.49 -19.32
N ASP A 140 -7.70 5.15 -18.25
CA ASP A 140 -9.04 5.06 -17.66
C ASP A 140 -9.55 3.62 -17.46
N THR A 141 -8.65 2.73 -17.04
CA THR A 141 -8.91 1.29 -17.00
C THR A 141 -8.38 0.68 -15.71
N ARG A 142 -9.10 -0.30 -15.18
CA ARG A 142 -8.67 -1.12 -14.06
C ARG A 142 -8.11 -2.46 -14.55
N HIS A 143 -6.82 -2.66 -14.32
CA HIS A 143 -6.08 -3.86 -14.73
C HIS A 143 -5.91 -4.80 -13.55
N ARG A 144 -5.97 -6.10 -13.82
CA ARG A 144 -5.73 -7.16 -12.83
C ARG A 144 -4.78 -8.19 -13.39
N PHE A 145 -3.78 -8.53 -12.59
CA PHE A 145 -2.77 -9.52 -12.97
C PHE A 145 -2.62 -10.54 -11.84
N VAL A 146 -2.63 -11.81 -12.20
CA VAL A 146 -2.23 -12.89 -11.29
C VAL A 146 -0.71 -12.91 -11.23
N LEU A 147 -0.18 -13.05 -10.02
CA LEU A 147 1.25 -13.09 -9.76
C LEU A 147 1.65 -14.51 -9.38
N ASP A 148 2.68 -15.02 -10.05
CA ASP A 148 3.26 -16.34 -9.73
C ASP A 148 4.55 -16.14 -8.93
N VAL A 149 4.41 -15.94 -7.62
CA VAL A 149 5.51 -15.63 -6.72
C VAL A 149 5.59 -16.63 -5.59
N ALA A 150 6.79 -17.18 -5.36
CA ALA A 150 7.01 -18.18 -4.32
C ALA A 150 7.32 -17.58 -2.94
N GLY A 151 7.89 -16.38 -2.86
CA GLY A 151 8.42 -15.78 -1.63
C GLY A 151 7.48 -14.78 -0.97
N ALA A 152 7.77 -14.49 0.30
CA ALA A 152 7.19 -13.35 1.00
C ALA A 152 7.88 -12.05 0.57
N ALA A 153 7.18 -10.94 0.73
CA ALA A 153 7.69 -9.59 0.54
C ALA A 153 7.28 -8.70 1.70
N ILE A 154 8.06 -7.66 1.97
CA ILE A 154 7.69 -6.57 2.89
C ILE A 154 7.77 -5.19 2.24
N HIS A 155 8.34 -5.08 1.04
CA HIS A 155 8.29 -3.87 0.23
C HIS A 155 7.88 -4.20 -1.20
N LEU A 156 7.18 -3.24 -1.82
CA LEU A 156 6.82 -3.24 -3.23
C LEU A 156 7.36 -1.98 -3.90
N ARG A 157 7.96 -2.12 -5.08
CA ARG A 157 8.29 -1.02 -5.96
C ARG A 157 7.41 -1.07 -7.19
N LEU A 158 6.75 0.05 -7.49
CA LEU A 158 6.03 0.31 -8.72
C LEU A 158 6.87 1.24 -9.58
N ASP A 159 7.21 0.82 -10.77
CA ASP A 159 7.78 1.67 -11.82
C ASP A 159 6.71 1.99 -12.86
N VAL A 160 6.61 3.27 -13.28
CA VAL A 160 5.72 3.75 -14.33
C VAL A 160 6.52 4.34 -15.48
N TYR A 161 6.16 4.06 -16.72
CA TYR A 161 6.97 4.42 -17.89
C TYR A 161 6.19 5.25 -18.91
N PRO A 162 6.76 6.38 -19.38
CA PRO A 162 7.94 7.08 -18.82
C PRO A 162 7.56 7.80 -17.51
N ASP A 163 6.34 8.24 -17.40
CA ASP A 163 5.63 8.95 -16.34
C ASP A 163 4.15 8.59 -16.42
N GLY A 164 3.31 9.22 -15.60
CA GLY A 164 1.85 9.13 -15.68
C GLY A 164 1.21 8.86 -14.33
N GLY A 165 -0.11 9.03 -14.28
CA GLY A 165 -0.88 8.96 -13.07
C GLY A 165 -1.62 7.64 -12.88
N LEU A 166 -1.88 7.31 -11.62
CA LEU A 166 -2.62 6.13 -11.17
C LEU A 166 -3.63 6.52 -10.10
N SER A 167 -4.84 6.00 -10.19
CA SER A 167 -5.88 6.20 -9.19
C SER A 167 -5.67 5.35 -7.95
N ARG A 168 -5.41 4.04 -8.15
CA ARG A 168 -5.21 3.07 -7.06
C ARG A 168 -4.23 1.98 -7.45
N LEU A 169 -3.56 1.46 -6.43
CA LEU A 169 -2.76 0.25 -6.47
C LEU A 169 -3.20 -0.66 -5.33
N ARG A 170 -3.49 -1.93 -5.62
CA ARG A 170 -3.84 -2.95 -4.63
C ARG A 170 -2.97 -4.17 -4.84
N LEU A 171 -2.41 -4.70 -3.77
CA LEU A 171 -1.61 -5.93 -3.80
C LEU A 171 -2.25 -6.95 -2.88
N PHE A 172 -3.01 -7.86 -3.44
CA PHE A 172 -3.67 -8.89 -2.67
C PHE A 172 -2.76 -10.10 -2.46
N GLY A 173 -2.75 -10.60 -1.24
CA GLY A 173 -1.94 -11.74 -0.85
C GLY A 173 -2.25 -12.20 0.56
N ASP A 174 -1.54 -13.23 1.00
CA ASP A 174 -1.70 -13.81 2.32
C ASP A 174 -0.51 -13.39 3.19
N LEU A 175 -0.75 -13.04 4.46
CA LEU A 175 0.32 -12.80 5.41
C LEU A 175 1.11 -14.10 5.63
N ASP A 176 2.43 -13.99 5.90
CA ASP A 176 3.16 -15.15 6.40
C ASP A 176 2.74 -15.46 7.85
N GLU A 177 2.97 -16.71 8.29
CA GLU A 177 2.51 -17.17 9.60
C GLU A 177 3.09 -16.35 10.75
N GLN A 178 4.35 -15.93 10.63
CA GLN A 178 5.01 -15.11 11.65
C GLN A 178 4.38 -13.72 11.70
N ALA A 179 4.16 -13.08 10.55
CA ALA A 179 3.52 -11.77 10.46
C ALA A 179 2.09 -11.78 11.02
N LEU A 180 1.33 -12.83 10.75
CA LEU A 180 -0.02 -12.98 11.31
C LEU A 180 0.02 -13.19 12.83
N SER A 181 0.99 -13.96 13.34
CA SER A 181 1.21 -14.14 14.78
C SER A 181 1.58 -12.83 15.46
N ASP A 182 2.50 -12.04 14.86
CA ASP A 182 2.91 -10.75 15.38
C ASP A 182 1.78 -9.72 15.35
N ALA A 183 0.95 -9.72 14.30
CA ALA A 183 -0.24 -8.88 14.21
C ALA A 183 -1.25 -9.20 15.33
N ARG A 184 -1.48 -10.50 15.62
CA ARG A 184 -2.34 -10.93 16.72
C ARG A 184 -1.83 -10.45 18.08
N ARG A 185 -0.51 -10.54 18.31
CA ARG A 185 0.12 -10.06 19.55
C ARG A 185 0.01 -8.55 19.67
N THR A 186 0.38 -7.81 18.62
CA THR A 186 0.32 -6.34 18.61
C THR A 186 -1.10 -5.84 18.86
N TRP A 187 -2.09 -6.47 18.24
CA TRP A 187 -3.48 -6.12 18.46
C TRP A 187 -3.91 -6.38 19.91
N TRP A 188 -3.56 -7.54 20.45
CA TRP A 188 -3.88 -7.90 21.83
C TRP A 188 -3.28 -6.91 22.84
N ASP A 189 -1.99 -6.57 22.66
CA ASP A 189 -1.29 -5.64 23.55
C ASP A 189 -1.81 -4.21 23.47
N ALA A 190 -2.41 -3.82 22.33
CA ALA A 190 -3.05 -2.51 22.13
C ALA A 190 -4.42 -2.41 22.77
N LEU A 191 -5.07 -3.53 23.16
CA LEU A 191 -6.38 -3.52 23.76
C LEU A 191 -6.32 -3.10 25.24
N PRO A 192 -7.23 -2.23 25.72
CA PRO A 192 -7.42 -2.01 27.15
C PRO A 192 -7.77 -3.32 27.89
N PRO A 193 -7.38 -3.49 29.16
CA PRO A 193 -7.66 -4.71 29.92
C PRO A 193 -9.16 -5.08 29.96
N SER A 194 -10.05 -4.11 29.97
CA SER A 194 -11.50 -4.35 29.92
C SER A 194 -11.95 -4.95 28.58
N HIS A 195 -11.26 -4.63 27.48
CA HIS A 195 -11.56 -5.21 26.17
C HIS A 195 -10.90 -6.58 25.99
N GLN A 196 -9.68 -6.78 26.52
CA GLN A 196 -9.04 -8.10 26.54
C GLN A 196 -9.92 -9.14 27.25
N ALA A 197 -10.58 -8.75 28.35
CA ALA A 197 -11.51 -9.62 29.08
C ALA A 197 -12.72 -10.06 28.25
N LEU A 198 -13.18 -9.21 27.30
CA LEU A 198 -14.32 -9.53 26.42
C LEU A 198 -13.96 -10.49 25.27
N VAL A 199 -12.69 -10.58 24.92
CA VAL A 199 -12.16 -11.38 23.78
C VAL A 199 -11.07 -12.35 24.25
N ALA A 200 -11.17 -12.83 25.48
CA ALA A 200 -10.13 -13.69 26.11
C ALA A 200 -9.85 -14.99 25.33
N ASP A 201 -10.82 -15.49 24.59
CA ASP A 201 -10.69 -16.64 23.70
C ASP A 201 -9.76 -16.36 22.49
N GLN A 202 -9.47 -15.10 22.20
CA GLN A 202 -8.59 -14.65 21.10
C GLN A 202 -7.18 -14.27 21.58
N ALA A 203 -6.86 -14.50 22.85
CA ALA A 203 -5.52 -14.27 23.39
C ALA A 203 -4.46 -15.03 22.55
N PRO A 204 -3.34 -14.39 22.15
CA PRO A 204 -2.26 -15.05 21.47
C PRO A 204 -1.75 -16.23 22.32
N ARG A 205 -1.52 -17.36 21.67
CA ARG A 205 -0.91 -18.56 22.29
C ARG A 205 0.59 -18.44 22.28
#